data_15d12a4a71f420d22a567ee7eaffc10d
#
_entry.id   15d12a4a71f420d22a567ee7eaffc10d
#
_cell.length_a   1.000
_cell.length_b   1.000
_cell.length_c   1.000
_cell.angle_alpha   90.00
_cell.angle_beta   90.00
_cell.angle_gamma   90.00
#
_symmetry.space_group_name_H-M   'P 1'
#
loop_
_entity.id
_entity.type
_entity.pdbx_description
1 polymer ?
#
loop_
_entity_poly.entity_id
_entity_poly.type
_entity_poly.pdbx_seq_one_letter_code
_entity_poly.pdbx_strand_id
1 'polypeptide(L)'
;MGDLAGRLAALRGRIDDACRRAGRETGDVTLLAVSKTFPAEAVQEAYEAGQRCFGESRQQEAAPKIEVLPVDIEWHFIGGLQRNKARKVVTAFPVIHSVDSPRLAEYLDRVAGEEGKRPRIYLEVNIAGEASKGGFSPKELLASAEELAAFRHVEISGLMTIPPDDAAEARRWFAATRDLRDRLRAESGLALPALSMGMSSDFEDAVLEGSTVVRVGSALFGYRSYSP
;
A
#
# COMPACT_ATOMS: atom_id res chain seq x y z
N MET A 1 27.23 -7.13 -6.42
CA MET A 1 26.02 -6.31 -6.57
C MET A 1 25.11 -7.05 -7.53
N GLY A 2 23.96 -7.54 -7.09
CA GLY A 2 23.05 -8.25 -7.97
C GLY A 2 22.30 -7.25 -8.84
N ASP A 3 22.07 -7.60 -10.07
CA ASP A 3 21.35 -6.84 -11.10
C ASP A 3 19.92 -6.41 -10.63
N LEU A 4 19.82 -5.31 -9.89
CA LEU A 4 18.55 -4.74 -9.41
C LEU A 4 17.69 -4.32 -10.60
N ALA A 5 18.29 -3.75 -11.64
CA ALA A 5 17.58 -3.34 -12.85
C ALA A 5 16.94 -4.55 -13.57
N GLY A 6 17.68 -5.67 -13.66
CA GLY A 6 17.16 -6.91 -14.23
C GLY A 6 16.01 -7.50 -13.37
N ARG A 7 16.14 -7.49 -12.04
CA ARG A 7 15.04 -7.92 -11.16
C ARG A 7 13.80 -7.03 -11.29
N LEU A 8 14.00 -5.71 -11.38
CA LEU A 8 12.91 -4.77 -11.59
C LEU A 8 12.19 -5.02 -12.92
N ALA A 9 12.94 -5.21 -14.01
CA ALA A 9 12.38 -5.52 -15.32
C ALA A 9 11.62 -6.85 -15.31
N ALA A 10 12.18 -7.89 -14.68
CA ALA A 10 11.51 -9.18 -14.54
C ALA A 10 10.21 -9.09 -13.73
N LEU A 11 10.20 -8.32 -12.62
CA LEU A 11 8.99 -8.09 -11.82
C LEU A 11 7.89 -7.37 -12.62
N ARG A 12 8.26 -6.31 -13.36
CA ARG A 12 7.31 -5.61 -14.23
C ARG A 12 6.74 -6.53 -15.30
N GLY A 13 7.58 -7.35 -15.93
CA GLY A 13 7.12 -8.34 -16.90
C GLY A 13 6.11 -9.34 -16.32
N ARG A 14 6.35 -9.84 -15.11
CA ARG A 14 5.41 -10.73 -14.40
C ARG A 14 4.08 -10.03 -14.05
N ILE A 15 4.12 -8.77 -13.64
CA ILE A 15 2.92 -7.96 -13.38
C ILE A 15 2.11 -7.79 -14.67
N ASP A 16 2.79 -7.43 -15.77
CA ASP A 16 2.16 -7.26 -17.07
C ASP A 16 1.54 -8.57 -17.60
N ASP A 17 2.22 -9.70 -17.38
CA ASP A 17 1.68 -11.03 -17.71
C ASP A 17 0.44 -11.35 -16.89
N ALA A 18 0.43 -11.03 -15.59
CA ALA A 18 -0.74 -11.20 -14.74
C ALA A 18 -1.90 -10.29 -15.17
N CYS A 19 -1.62 -9.03 -15.56
CA CYS A 19 -2.63 -8.13 -16.12
C CYS A 19 -3.26 -8.71 -17.39
N ARG A 20 -2.45 -9.19 -18.33
CA ARG A 20 -2.97 -9.83 -19.57
C ARG A 20 -3.84 -11.05 -19.27
N ARG A 21 -3.43 -11.91 -18.32
CA ARG A 21 -4.23 -13.07 -17.90
C ARG A 21 -5.56 -12.66 -17.24
N ALA A 22 -5.59 -11.49 -16.59
CA ALA A 22 -6.78 -10.93 -15.96
C ALA A 22 -7.67 -10.13 -16.96
N GLY A 23 -7.28 -10.02 -18.23
CA GLY A 23 -7.99 -9.18 -19.22
C GLY A 23 -7.88 -7.68 -18.93
N ARG A 24 -6.78 -7.25 -18.27
CA ARG A 24 -6.49 -5.86 -17.90
C ARG A 24 -5.37 -5.28 -18.75
N GLU A 25 -5.32 -3.96 -18.83
CA GLU A 25 -4.24 -3.27 -19.52
C GLU A 25 -2.92 -3.38 -18.73
N THR A 26 -1.79 -3.48 -19.45
CA THR A 26 -0.48 -3.34 -18.84
C THR A 26 -0.33 -1.90 -18.34
N GLY A 27 0.14 -1.75 -17.11
CA GLY A 27 0.20 -0.42 -16.46
C GLY A 27 -0.94 -0.13 -15.49
N ASP A 28 -2.01 -0.94 -15.46
CA ASP A 28 -3.10 -0.82 -14.45
C ASP A 28 -2.64 -1.10 -13.01
N VAL A 29 -1.45 -1.67 -12.85
CA VAL A 29 -0.91 -2.08 -11.57
C VAL A 29 0.39 -1.35 -11.27
N THR A 30 0.38 -0.59 -10.19
CA THR A 30 1.58 0.06 -9.66
C THR A 30 2.42 -0.94 -8.86
N LEU A 31 3.69 -1.06 -9.22
CA LEU A 31 4.70 -1.72 -8.39
C LEU A 31 5.18 -0.75 -7.30
N LEU A 32 4.85 -1.01 -6.05
CA LEU A 32 5.39 -0.30 -4.89
C LEU A 32 6.63 -1.04 -4.39
N ALA A 33 7.79 -0.44 -4.58
CA ALA A 33 9.06 -0.99 -4.12
C ALA A 33 9.20 -0.78 -2.60
N VAL A 34 9.15 -1.86 -1.82
CA VAL A 34 9.22 -1.79 -0.35
C VAL A 34 10.68 -1.68 0.07
N SER A 35 11.12 -0.46 0.36
CA SER A 35 12.51 -0.08 0.65
C SER A 35 12.84 0.03 2.14
N LYS A 36 11.87 -0.35 3.00
CA LYS A 36 12.12 -0.36 4.47
C LYS A 36 13.38 -1.16 4.79
N THR A 37 14.24 -0.60 5.67
CA THR A 37 15.52 -1.21 6.10
C THR A 37 16.63 -1.28 5.05
N PHE A 38 16.40 -0.88 3.81
CA PHE A 38 17.44 -0.71 2.80
C PHE A 38 17.98 0.74 2.84
N PRO A 39 19.26 0.96 2.53
CA PRO A 39 19.86 2.29 2.55
C PRO A 39 19.39 3.15 1.35
N ALA A 40 19.69 4.45 1.39
CA ALA A 40 19.32 5.38 0.34
C ALA A 40 19.92 5.02 -1.03
N GLU A 41 21.13 4.45 -1.05
CA GLU A 41 21.85 4.02 -2.25
C GLU A 41 21.07 2.92 -3.01
N ALA A 42 20.42 1.99 -2.28
CA ALA A 42 19.62 0.95 -2.92
C ALA A 42 18.32 1.54 -3.53
N VAL A 43 17.76 2.56 -2.89
CA VAL A 43 16.60 3.31 -3.43
C VAL A 43 17.03 4.09 -4.68
N GLN A 44 18.19 4.74 -4.64
CA GLN A 44 18.76 5.46 -5.77
C GLN A 44 19.01 4.54 -6.97
N GLU A 45 19.59 3.35 -6.76
CA GLU A 45 19.79 2.35 -7.82
C GLU A 45 18.44 1.93 -8.47
N ALA A 46 17.40 1.69 -7.65
CA ALA A 46 16.07 1.38 -8.16
C ALA A 46 15.43 2.57 -8.90
N TYR A 47 15.66 3.79 -8.43
CA TYR A 47 15.17 5.00 -9.07
C TYR A 47 15.80 5.19 -10.46
N GLU A 48 17.12 4.99 -10.58
CA GLU A 48 17.87 5.05 -11.85
C GLU A 48 17.40 3.98 -12.84
N ALA A 49 16.98 2.81 -12.32
CA ALA A 49 16.33 1.76 -13.10
C ALA A 49 14.84 2.08 -13.47
N GLY A 50 14.35 3.28 -13.12
CA GLY A 50 13.02 3.76 -13.47
C GLY A 50 11.91 3.51 -12.45
N GLN A 51 12.23 3.09 -11.21
CA GLN A 51 11.24 3.00 -10.14
C GLN A 51 10.94 4.39 -9.57
N ARG A 52 9.64 4.67 -9.26
CA ARG A 52 9.20 5.97 -8.75
C ARG A 52 8.41 5.87 -7.45
N CYS A 53 7.75 4.76 -7.16
CA CYS A 53 6.93 4.56 -5.97
C CYS A 53 7.68 3.69 -4.97
N PHE A 54 7.91 4.21 -3.75
CA PHE A 54 8.64 3.50 -2.71
C PHE A 54 7.86 3.45 -1.39
N GLY A 55 7.92 2.31 -0.71
CA GLY A 55 7.19 2.05 0.53
C GLY A 55 8.09 1.96 1.75
N GLU A 56 7.76 2.77 2.78
CA GLU A 56 8.48 2.81 4.04
C GLU A 56 7.55 2.52 5.23
N SER A 57 8.07 1.84 6.25
CA SER A 57 7.28 1.47 7.43
C SER A 57 7.52 2.36 8.66
N ARG A 58 8.58 3.18 8.65
CA ARG A 58 8.96 4.03 9.76
C ARG A 58 9.37 5.40 9.26
N GLN A 59 8.67 6.44 9.72
CA GLN A 59 8.94 7.82 9.29
C GLN A 59 10.39 8.24 9.64
N GLN A 60 10.93 7.81 10.76
CA GLN A 60 12.30 8.15 11.16
C GLN A 60 13.36 7.56 10.24
N GLU A 61 13.11 6.38 9.66
CA GLU A 61 14.01 5.75 8.68
C GLU A 61 13.83 6.37 7.27
N ALA A 62 12.64 6.83 6.97
CA ALA A 62 12.33 7.45 5.68
C ALA A 62 12.83 8.90 5.57
N ALA A 63 12.77 9.68 6.66
CA ALA A 63 13.09 11.10 6.63
C ALA A 63 14.47 11.40 6.01
N PRO A 64 15.59 10.78 6.43
CA PRO A 64 16.88 11.03 5.81
C PRO A 64 16.96 10.60 4.33
N LYS A 65 16.17 9.60 3.91
CA LYS A 65 16.10 9.19 2.50
C LYS A 65 15.36 10.23 1.67
N ILE A 66 14.22 10.73 2.18
CA ILE A 66 13.41 11.76 1.52
C ILE A 66 14.22 13.04 1.29
N GLU A 67 15.11 13.41 2.22
CA GLU A 67 15.94 14.62 2.14
C GLU A 67 17.02 14.55 1.04
N VAL A 68 17.56 13.36 0.74
CA VAL A 68 18.71 13.20 -0.15
C VAL A 68 18.38 12.60 -1.51
N LEU A 69 17.21 12.01 -1.66
CA LEU A 69 16.77 11.33 -2.89
C LEU A 69 15.92 12.24 -3.78
N PRO A 70 15.74 11.90 -5.07
CA PRO A 70 14.99 12.74 -6.01
C PRO A 70 13.57 13.09 -5.54
N VAL A 71 13.18 14.35 -5.76
CA VAL A 71 11.91 14.92 -5.27
C VAL A 71 10.66 14.35 -5.98
N ASP A 72 10.83 13.70 -7.13
CA ASP A 72 9.76 13.04 -7.88
C ASP A 72 9.49 11.60 -7.46
N ILE A 73 10.16 11.13 -6.39
CA ILE A 73 9.81 9.86 -5.73
C ILE A 73 8.47 10.03 -5.00
N GLU A 74 7.52 9.17 -5.31
CA GLU A 74 6.28 9.04 -4.56
C GLU A 74 6.48 8.10 -3.37
N TRP A 75 6.48 8.68 -2.17
CA TRP A 75 6.67 7.94 -0.93
C TRP A 75 5.34 7.47 -0.35
N HIS A 76 5.23 6.17 -0.12
CA HIS A 76 4.07 5.54 0.51
C HIS A 76 4.42 5.08 1.92
N PHE A 77 3.58 5.43 2.89
CA PHE A 77 3.68 4.90 4.25
C PHE A 77 2.89 3.60 4.34
N ILE A 78 3.57 2.51 4.71
CA ILE A 78 3.00 1.15 4.76
C ILE A 78 3.17 0.47 6.13
N GLY A 79 3.67 1.18 7.13
CA GLY A 79 3.84 0.67 8.49
C GLY A 79 2.65 1.00 9.39
N GLY A 80 2.49 0.30 10.50
CA GLY A 80 1.44 0.60 11.47
C GLY A 80 1.55 2.05 11.97
N LEU A 81 0.47 2.81 11.88
CA LEU A 81 0.46 4.24 12.18
C LEU A 81 -0.16 4.53 13.54
N GLN A 82 0.68 4.90 14.50
CA GLN A 82 0.23 5.44 15.78
C GLN A 82 -0.20 6.92 15.64
N ARG A 83 -1.29 7.31 16.31
CA ARG A 83 -1.82 8.69 16.23
C ARG A 83 -0.80 9.78 16.55
N ASN A 84 0.09 9.55 17.54
CA ASN A 84 1.15 10.51 17.91
C ASN A 84 2.20 10.71 16.81
N LYS A 85 2.25 9.87 15.78
CA LYS A 85 3.13 9.97 14.60
C LYS A 85 2.41 10.53 13.37
N ALA A 86 1.09 10.60 13.41
CA ALA A 86 0.26 10.94 12.24
C ALA A 86 0.66 12.25 11.57
N ARG A 87 0.91 13.32 12.35
CA ARG A 87 1.31 14.62 11.80
C ARG A 87 2.58 14.54 10.96
N LYS A 88 3.61 13.86 11.45
CA LYS A 88 4.86 13.65 10.71
C LYS A 88 4.67 12.80 9.45
N VAL A 89 3.77 11.83 9.50
CA VAL A 89 3.47 10.98 8.35
C VAL A 89 2.67 11.75 7.31
N VAL A 90 1.62 12.47 7.69
CA VAL A 90 0.80 13.29 6.78
C VAL A 90 1.64 14.35 6.05
N THR A 91 2.64 14.95 6.73
CA THR A 91 3.50 15.97 6.11
C THR A 91 4.54 15.37 5.15
N ALA A 92 5.00 14.13 5.38
CA ALA A 92 6.08 13.52 4.63
C ALA A 92 5.62 12.54 3.53
N PHE A 93 4.42 11.97 3.66
CA PHE A 93 3.95 10.90 2.77
C PHE A 93 2.63 11.31 2.07
N PRO A 94 2.63 11.40 0.74
CA PRO A 94 1.40 11.66 -0.02
C PRO A 94 0.42 10.47 -0.01
N VAL A 95 0.88 9.27 0.36
CA VAL A 95 0.06 8.05 0.37
C VAL A 95 0.27 7.26 1.66
N ILE A 96 -0.82 6.84 2.31
CA ILE A 96 -0.81 6.07 3.56
C ILE A 96 -1.67 4.81 3.38
N HIS A 97 -1.09 3.62 3.58
CA HIS A 97 -1.78 2.35 3.34
C HIS A 97 -2.37 1.69 4.59
N SER A 98 -2.03 2.16 5.77
CA SER A 98 -2.25 1.48 7.05
C SER A 98 -3.26 2.20 7.95
N VAL A 99 -4.36 2.65 7.37
CA VAL A 99 -5.45 3.25 8.15
C VAL A 99 -6.36 2.14 8.65
N ASP A 100 -6.17 1.73 9.89
CA ASP A 100 -6.66 0.49 10.48
C ASP A 100 -7.97 0.63 11.28
N SER A 101 -8.50 1.84 11.43
CA SER A 101 -9.69 2.09 12.25
C SER A 101 -10.38 3.40 11.88
N PRO A 102 -11.71 3.55 12.14
CA PRO A 102 -12.44 4.81 11.95
C PRO A 102 -11.78 5.97 12.70
N ARG A 103 -11.37 5.70 13.93
CA ARG A 103 -10.71 6.66 14.81
C ARG A 103 -9.37 7.19 14.28
N LEU A 104 -8.61 6.35 13.58
CA LEU A 104 -7.38 6.80 12.91
C LEU A 104 -7.71 7.59 11.66
N ALA A 105 -8.70 7.16 10.88
CA ALA A 105 -9.14 7.86 9.67
C ALA A 105 -9.63 9.28 9.99
N GLU A 106 -10.51 9.44 10.99
CA GLU A 106 -10.98 10.74 11.49
C GLU A 106 -9.80 11.64 11.95
N TYR A 107 -8.87 11.04 12.69
CA TYR A 107 -7.70 11.77 13.17
C TYR A 107 -6.82 12.26 12.01
N LEU A 108 -6.63 11.43 10.98
CA LEU A 108 -5.86 11.80 9.78
C LEU A 108 -6.55 12.91 8.98
N ASP A 109 -7.88 12.85 8.82
CA ASP A 109 -8.63 13.90 8.13
C ASP A 109 -8.45 15.25 8.83
N ARG A 110 -8.57 15.28 10.16
CA ARG A 110 -8.35 16.48 10.95
C ARG A 110 -6.91 17.00 10.80
N VAL A 111 -5.91 16.15 10.99
CA VAL A 111 -4.49 16.54 10.89
C VAL A 111 -4.14 17.01 9.49
N ALA A 112 -4.66 16.35 8.46
CA ALA A 112 -4.47 16.77 7.08
C ALA A 112 -5.01 18.18 6.81
N GLY A 113 -6.20 18.50 7.35
CA GLY A 113 -6.75 19.85 7.29
C GLY A 113 -5.90 20.88 8.02
N GLU A 114 -5.41 20.57 9.22
CA GLU A 114 -4.50 21.44 10.00
C GLU A 114 -3.18 21.72 9.27
N GLU A 115 -2.64 20.74 8.53
CA GLU A 115 -1.39 20.84 7.78
C GLU A 115 -1.57 21.36 6.33
N GLY A 116 -2.80 21.63 5.90
CA GLY A 116 -3.09 22.00 4.50
C GLY A 116 -2.69 20.91 3.50
N LYS A 117 -2.75 19.64 3.90
CA LYS A 117 -2.42 18.48 3.08
C LYS A 117 -3.70 17.71 2.70
N ARG A 118 -3.58 16.88 1.67
CA ARG A 118 -4.65 15.95 1.27
C ARG A 118 -4.05 14.61 0.84
N PRO A 119 -3.57 13.79 1.80
CA PRO A 119 -2.99 12.51 1.48
C PRO A 119 -4.05 11.54 0.93
N ARG A 120 -3.63 10.67 0.03
CA ARG A 120 -4.40 9.49 -0.38
C ARG A 120 -4.25 8.42 0.70
N ILE A 121 -5.35 7.87 1.16
CA ILE A 121 -5.35 6.83 2.18
C ILE A 121 -6.00 5.54 1.69
N TYR A 122 -5.47 4.42 2.15
CA TYR A 122 -6.09 3.09 2.02
C TYR A 122 -6.56 2.63 3.40
N LEU A 123 -7.76 2.08 3.46
CA LEU A 123 -8.31 1.49 4.67
C LEU A 123 -7.78 0.05 4.79
N GLU A 124 -7.02 -0.21 5.85
CA GLU A 124 -6.46 -1.54 6.11
C GLU A 124 -7.54 -2.46 6.67
N VAL A 125 -7.76 -3.58 5.99
CA VAL A 125 -8.81 -4.54 6.34
C VAL A 125 -8.22 -5.86 6.81
N ASN A 126 -8.63 -6.31 7.98
CA ASN A 126 -8.40 -7.65 8.47
C ASN A 126 -9.45 -8.60 7.89
N ILE A 127 -9.26 -8.95 6.62
CA ILE A 127 -10.26 -9.70 5.85
C ILE A 127 -10.48 -11.12 6.38
N ALA A 128 -9.46 -11.73 6.98
CA ALA A 128 -9.54 -13.09 7.54
C ALA A 128 -9.98 -13.14 9.00
N GLY A 129 -10.07 -11.97 9.68
CA GLY A 129 -10.45 -11.90 11.10
C GLY A 129 -9.41 -12.44 12.07
N GLU A 130 -8.11 -12.39 11.71
CA GLU A 130 -7.02 -12.85 12.58
C GLU A 130 -6.89 -11.94 13.81
N ALA A 131 -7.04 -12.49 15.00
CA ALA A 131 -7.01 -11.73 16.26
C ALA A 131 -5.67 -11.00 16.53
N SER A 132 -4.57 -11.45 15.91
CA SER A 132 -3.24 -10.87 16.04
C SER A 132 -2.98 -9.69 15.10
N LYS A 133 -3.85 -9.44 14.12
CA LYS A 133 -3.70 -8.38 13.11
C LYS A 133 -4.64 -7.22 13.39
N GLY A 134 -4.12 -5.99 13.17
CA GLY A 134 -4.92 -4.78 13.11
C GLY A 134 -5.78 -4.72 11.84
N GLY A 135 -6.46 -3.61 11.64
CA GLY A 135 -7.32 -3.36 10.48
C GLY A 135 -8.81 -3.41 10.82
N PHE A 136 -9.59 -2.76 9.98
CA PHE A 136 -11.05 -2.84 10.07
C PHE A 136 -11.53 -4.28 9.91
N SER A 137 -12.46 -4.72 10.73
CA SER A 137 -13.29 -5.85 10.34
C SER A 137 -14.20 -5.46 9.17
N PRO A 138 -14.60 -6.39 8.29
CA PRO A 138 -15.54 -6.09 7.20
C PRO A 138 -16.84 -5.44 7.69
N LYS A 139 -17.35 -5.89 8.85
CA LYS A 139 -18.56 -5.34 9.46
C LYS A 139 -18.36 -3.89 9.94
N GLU A 140 -17.26 -3.60 10.62
CA GLU A 140 -16.93 -2.27 11.11
C GLU A 140 -16.72 -1.29 9.95
N LEU A 141 -16.02 -1.74 8.90
CA LEU A 141 -15.79 -0.91 7.72
C LEU A 141 -17.09 -0.48 7.04
N LEU A 142 -18.01 -1.39 6.81
CA LEU A 142 -19.32 -1.07 6.23
C LEU A 142 -20.16 -0.19 7.15
N ALA A 143 -20.12 -0.44 8.46
CA ALA A 143 -20.83 0.41 9.43
C ALA A 143 -20.28 1.86 9.49
N SER A 144 -19.04 2.08 9.07
CA SER A 144 -18.39 3.40 9.01
C SER A 144 -18.58 4.11 7.66
N ALA A 145 -19.32 3.56 6.71
CA ALA A 145 -19.40 4.05 5.33
C ALA A 145 -19.82 5.53 5.24
N GLU A 146 -20.82 5.94 6.00
CA GLU A 146 -21.32 7.32 6.03
C GLU A 146 -20.30 8.31 6.62
N GLU A 147 -19.65 7.91 7.72
CA GLU A 147 -18.60 8.70 8.36
C GLU A 147 -17.39 8.89 7.42
N LEU A 148 -16.94 7.80 6.78
CA LEU A 148 -15.85 7.84 5.83
C LEU A 148 -16.14 8.75 4.62
N ALA A 149 -17.38 8.74 4.12
CA ALA A 149 -17.81 9.59 3.03
C ALA A 149 -17.85 11.10 3.40
N ALA A 150 -17.91 11.42 4.69
CA ALA A 150 -17.95 12.80 5.16
C ALA A 150 -16.57 13.48 5.24
N PHE A 151 -15.47 12.75 5.16
CA PHE A 151 -14.11 13.32 5.24
C PHE A 151 -13.81 14.26 4.08
N ARG A 152 -13.04 15.32 4.36
CA ARG A 152 -12.77 16.42 3.42
C ARG A 152 -11.29 16.62 3.08
N HIS A 153 -10.41 16.24 3.98
CA HIS A 153 -8.98 16.54 3.90
C HIS A 153 -8.12 15.31 3.59
N VAL A 154 -8.72 14.11 3.57
CA VAL A 154 -8.09 12.90 3.04
C VAL A 154 -8.85 12.42 1.80
N GLU A 155 -8.15 11.72 0.92
CA GLU A 155 -8.75 11.02 -0.22
C GLU A 155 -8.72 9.52 0.03
N ILE A 156 -9.89 8.91 0.26
CA ILE A 156 -9.97 7.46 0.44
C ILE A 156 -9.88 6.79 -0.94
N SER A 157 -8.70 6.29 -1.27
CA SER A 157 -8.42 5.70 -2.58
C SER A 157 -8.88 4.24 -2.69
N GLY A 158 -8.97 3.52 -1.57
CA GLY A 158 -9.38 2.12 -1.63
C GLY A 158 -9.07 1.34 -0.36
N LEU A 159 -8.99 0.02 -0.52
CA LEU A 159 -8.67 -0.90 0.58
C LEU A 159 -7.25 -1.43 0.47
N MET A 160 -6.66 -1.74 1.61
CA MET A 160 -5.40 -2.48 1.74
C MET A 160 -5.63 -3.73 2.58
N THR A 161 -5.01 -4.83 2.19
CA THR A 161 -5.00 -6.04 3.02
C THR A 161 -3.65 -6.76 2.98
N ILE A 162 -3.36 -7.45 4.07
CA ILE A 162 -2.30 -8.45 4.19
C ILE A 162 -2.98 -9.75 4.66
N PRO A 163 -3.33 -10.65 3.75
CA PRO A 163 -4.01 -11.89 4.12
C PRO A 163 -3.09 -12.80 4.96
N PRO A 164 -3.63 -13.89 5.54
CA PRO A 164 -2.82 -14.94 6.13
C PRO A 164 -1.77 -15.46 5.13
N ASP A 165 -0.60 -15.86 5.65
CA ASP A 165 0.47 -16.45 4.84
C ASP A 165 0.15 -17.91 4.48
N ASP A 166 -0.89 -18.06 3.66
CA ASP A 166 -1.33 -19.33 3.09
C ASP A 166 -1.55 -19.15 1.58
N ALA A 167 -0.58 -19.62 0.81
CA ALA A 167 -0.60 -19.47 -0.64
C ALA A 167 -1.84 -20.12 -1.30
N ALA A 168 -2.39 -21.19 -0.72
CA ALA A 168 -3.57 -21.87 -1.26
C ALA A 168 -4.85 -21.03 -1.09
N GLU A 169 -4.91 -20.20 -0.06
CA GLU A 169 -6.08 -19.39 0.27
C GLU A 169 -5.91 -17.90 -0.14
N ALA A 170 -4.70 -17.46 -0.51
CA ALA A 170 -4.40 -16.05 -0.79
C ALA A 170 -5.38 -15.44 -1.79
N ARG A 171 -5.64 -16.12 -2.90
CA ARG A 171 -6.55 -15.67 -3.95
C ARG A 171 -7.99 -15.44 -3.44
N ARG A 172 -8.47 -16.32 -2.57
CA ARG A 172 -9.80 -16.20 -1.93
C ARG A 172 -9.89 -14.91 -1.10
N TRP A 173 -8.85 -14.59 -0.34
CA TRP A 173 -8.83 -13.38 0.47
C TRP A 173 -8.75 -12.11 -0.38
N PHE A 174 -8.03 -12.14 -1.50
CA PHE A 174 -7.99 -11.03 -2.45
C PHE A 174 -9.35 -10.79 -3.10
N ALA A 175 -10.04 -11.86 -3.53
CA ALA A 175 -11.41 -11.79 -4.03
C ALA A 175 -12.37 -11.20 -2.98
N ALA A 176 -12.31 -11.69 -1.73
CA ALA A 176 -13.13 -11.17 -0.64
C ALA A 176 -12.86 -9.67 -0.36
N THR A 177 -11.62 -9.21 -0.50
CA THR A 177 -11.26 -7.80 -0.34
C THR A 177 -11.82 -6.94 -1.48
N ARG A 178 -11.76 -7.43 -2.73
CA ARG A 178 -12.40 -6.78 -3.88
C ARG A 178 -13.90 -6.64 -3.68
N ASP A 179 -14.58 -7.73 -3.31
CA ASP A 179 -16.02 -7.75 -3.11
C ASP A 179 -16.45 -6.81 -1.95
N LEU A 180 -15.64 -6.74 -0.89
CA LEU A 180 -15.87 -5.80 0.21
C LEU A 180 -15.71 -4.32 -0.25
N ARG A 181 -14.69 -4.03 -1.08
CA ARG A 181 -14.50 -2.71 -1.69
C ARG A 181 -15.72 -2.31 -2.51
N ASP A 182 -16.24 -3.24 -3.33
CA ASP A 182 -17.37 -2.98 -4.20
C ASP A 182 -18.66 -2.72 -3.39
N ARG A 183 -18.85 -3.45 -2.30
CA ARG A 183 -19.94 -3.18 -1.35
C ARG A 183 -19.78 -1.82 -0.68
N LEU A 184 -18.63 -1.51 -0.12
CA LEU A 184 -18.39 -0.21 0.51
C LEU A 184 -18.63 0.95 -0.46
N ARG A 185 -18.18 0.79 -1.71
CA ARG A 185 -18.41 1.75 -2.79
C ARG A 185 -19.89 1.98 -3.04
N ALA A 186 -20.68 0.92 -3.10
CA ALA A 186 -22.14 1.00 -3.30
C ALA A 186 -22.86 1.65 -2.13
N GLU A 187 -22.44 1.37 -0.89
CA GLU A 187 -23.08 1.88 0.32
C GLU A 187 -22.66 3.32 0.66
N SER A 188 -21.41 3.72 0.39
CA SER A 188 -20.87 5.04 0.74
C SER A 188 -20.91 6.07 -0.38
N GLY A 189 -20.99 5.65 -1.64
CA GLY A 189 -20.77 6.52 -2.81
C GLY A 189 -19.31 6.94 -3.04
N LEU A 190 -18.37 6.47 -2.22
CA LEU A 190 -16.94 6.70 -2.43
C LEU A 190 -16.46 6.02 -3.71
N ALA A 191 -15.52 6.63 -4.43
CA ALA A 191 -15.03 6.09 -5.70
C ALA A 191 -14.24 4.78 -5.54
N LEU A 192 -13.42 4.68 -4.50
CA LEU A 192 -12.57 3.53 -4.11
C LEU A 192 -11.92 2.81 -5.31
N PRO A 193 -11.18 3.51 -6.18
CA PRO A 193 -10.68 2.92 -7.43
C PRO A 193 -9.60 1.86 -7.19
N ALA A 194 -8.99 1.82 -6.01
CA ALA A 194 -7.76 1.09 -5.79
C ALA A 194 -7.87 -0.05 -4.78
N LEU A 195 -7.03 -1.07 -4.99
CA LEU A 195 -6.78 -2.17 -4.06
C LEU A 195 -5.28 -2.34 -3.90
N SER A 196 -4.78 -2.14 -2.67
CA SER A 196 -3.39 -2.38 -2.31
C SER A 196 -3.28 -3.76 -1.66
N MET A 197 -2.93 -4.77 -2.45
CA MET A 197 -2.83 -6.16 -2.01
C MET A 197 -1.87 -6.94 -2.89
N GLY A 198 -1.25 -7.98 -2.34
CA GLY A 198 -0.22 -8.77 -2.98
C GLY A 198 1.20 -8.31 -2.64
N MET A 199 2.04 -9.28 -2.35
CA MET A 199 3.45 -9.15 -1.98
C MET A 199 4.33 -10.04 -2.85
N SER A 200 5.61 -10.20 -2.51
CA SER A 200 6.59 -10.93 -3.33
C SER A 200 6.19 -12.36 -3.69
N SER A 201 5.38 -13.03 -2.85
CA SER A 201 4.98 -14.44 -3.03
C SER A 201 3.64 -14.63 -3.74
N ASP A 202 2.75 -13.61 -3.74
CA ASP A 202 1.34 -13.77 -4.10
C ASP A 202 0.78 -12.62 -4.97
N PHE A 203 1.63 -11.70 -5.42
CA PHE A 203 1.17 -10.53 -6.17
C PHE A 203 0.47 -10.87 -7.49
N GLU A 204 0.84 -11.98 -8.14
CA GLU A 204 0.19 -12.41 -9.39
C GLU A 204 -1.28 -12.77 -9.14
N ASP A 205 -1.56 -13.54 -8.08
CA ASP A 205 -2.93 -13.84 -7.66
C ASP A 205 -3.71 -12.59 -7.25
N ALA A 206 -3.04 -11.65 -6.57
CA ALA A 206 -3.65 -10.37 -6.24
C ALA A 206 -4.02 -9.56 -7.49
N VAL A 207 -3.18 -9.56 -8.53
CA VAL A 207 -3.47 -8.90 -9.83
C VAL A 207 -4.66 -9.56 -10.51
N LEU A 208 -4.75 -10.89 -10.51
CA LEU A 208 -5.89 -11.63 -11.05
C LEU A 208 -7.21 -11.27 -10.35
N GLU A 209 -7.16 -10.91 -9.07
CA GLU A 209 -8.32 -10.50 -8.27
C GLU A 209 -8.49 -8.95 -8.19
N GLY A 210 -7.82 -8.21 -9.05
CA GLY A 210 -8.07 -6.77 -9.24
C GLY A 210 -7.18 -5.83 -8.44
N SER A 211 -6.05 -6.31 -7.88
CA SER A 211 -5.07 -5.41 -7.25
C SER A 211 -4.63 -4.31 -8.21
N THR A 212 -4.52 -3.08 -7.70
CA THR A 212 -3.98 -1.94 -8.44
C THR A 212 -2.62 -1.50 -7.90
N VAL A 213 -2.24 -1.97 -6.71
CA VAL A 213 -0.92 -1.74 -6.10
C VAL A 213 -0.40 -3.02 -5.49
N VAL A 214 0.73 -3.51 -5.97
CA VAL A 214 1.45 -4.64 -5.39
C VAL A 214 2.69 -4.15 -4.64
N ARG A 215 2.97 -4.70 -3.45
CA ARG A 215 4.04 -4.26 -2.55
C ARG A 215 5.16 -5.28 -2.52
N VAL A 216 6.24 -5.01 -3.23
CA VAL A 216 7.33 -5.97 -3.42
C VAL A 216 8.61 -5.46 -2.79
N GLY A 217 9.18 -6.23 -1.87
CA GLY A 217 10.45 -5.93 -1.20
C GLY A 217 11.53 -6.95 -1.56
N SER A 218 11.47 -8.14 -0.98
CA SER A 218 12.52 -9.16 -1.10
C SER A 218 12.80 -9.62 -2.54
N ALA A 219 11.78 -9.70 -3.38
CA ALA A 219 11.96 -10.06 -4.78
C ALA A 219 12.68 -8.97 -5.60
N LEU A 220 12.66 -7.71 -5.17
CA LEU A 220 13.37 -6.60 -5.81
C LEU A 220 14.75 -6.36 -5.19
N PHE A 221 14.81 -6.12 -3.89
CA PHE A 221 16.06 -5.75 -3.20
C PHE A 221 16.89 -6.95 -2.72
N GLY A 222 16.33 -8.15 -2.73
CA GLY A 222 16.93 -9.35 -2.21
C GLY A 222 16.63 -9.59 -0.73
N TYR A 223 17.09 -10.73 -0.22
CA TYR A 223 17.01 -11.05 1.20
C TYR A 223 18.08 -10.27 1.97
N ARG A 224 17.73 -9.82 3.17
CA ARG A 224 18.68 -9.16 4.07
C ARG A 224 19.80 -10.13 4.45
N SER A 225 21.04 -9.76 4.22
CA SER A 225 22.14 -10.32 4.99
C SER A 225 22.10 -9.66 6.37
N TYR A 226 21.59 -10.35 7.37
CA TYR A 226 21.88 -9.99 8.75
C TYR A 226 23.38 -10.30 8.94
N SER A 227 24.21 -9.27 8.87
CA SER A 227 25.52 -9.38 9.52
C SER A 227 25.26 -9.31 11.03
N PRO A 228 25.74 -10.30 11.81
CA PRO A 228 25.55 -10.34 13.26
C PRO A 228 26.27 -9.19 13.95
#